data_196dd2a9c2c68e0bd7d8b773987c7768
#
_entry.id   196dd2a9c2c68e0bd7d8b773987c7768
#
_cell.length_a   1.000
_cell.length_b   1.000
_cell.length_c   1.000
_cell.angle_alpha   90.00
_cell.angle_beta   90.00
_cell.angle_gamma   90.00
#
_symmetry.space_group_name_H-M   'P 1'
#
loop_
_entity.id
_entity.type
_entity.pdbx_description
1 polymer ?
#
loop_
_entity_poly.entity_id
_entity_poly.type
_entity_poly.pdbx_seq_one_letter_code
_entity_poly.pdbx_strand_id
1 'polypeptide(L)'
;GLRQIGLDSDEHVWAYLSSVFNTIMLKDIIERHDIRNVPFLNNLIAFYADTTGKLTSANSISKYMKSQGESISSNLVLLYRSFYEEAYLLNSASRYDIHGKKILESNEKVYWDDLGLRNLKAEGGLDSYIEKVIENAVYKHLCFLGYKVQVGVLGVGEVDFVCTKPGETA
;
A
#
# COMPACT_ATOMS: atom_id res chain seq x y z
N GLY A 1 0.76 7.35 21.69
CA GLY A 1 1.62 7.87 20.59
C GLY A 1 3.10 7.63 20.87
N LEU A 2 3.97 7.96 19.92
CA LEU A 2 5.43 7.71 19.97
C LEU A 2 6.11 8.32 21.21
N ARG A 3 5.60 9.46 21.70
CA ARG A 3 6.07 10.09 22.98
C ARG A 3 5.89 9.17 24.19
N GLN A 4 4.87 8.33 24.19
CA GLN A 4 4.61 7.41 25.31
C GLN A 4 5.64 6.26 25.41
N ILE A 5 6.42 6.03 24.35
CA ILE A 5 7.49 5.03 24.32
C ILE A 5 8.90 5.67 24.42
N GLY A 6 8.98 6.95 24.87
CA GLY A 6 10.25 7.63 25.16
C GLY A 6 11.02 8.12 23.93
N LEU A 7 10.33 8.33 22.80
CA LEU A 7 10.94 8.86 21.57
C LEU A 7 10.76 10.40 21.54
N ASP A 8 11.70 11.11 22.12
CA ASP A 8 11.62 12.56 22.33
C ASP A 8 12.20 13.41 21.19
N SER A 9 12.86 12.79 20.19
CA SER A 9 13.42 13.47 19.03
C SER A 9 13.00 12.80 17.73
N ASP A 10 12.94 13.56 16.64
CA ASP A 10 12.61 13.04 15.30
C ASP A 10 13.63 11.97 14.88
N GLU A 11 14.90 12.10 15.23
CA GLU A 11 15.94 11.12 14.93
C GLU A 11 15.66 9.77 15.58
N HIS A 12 15.25 9.76 16.85
CA HIS A 12 14.88 8.53 17.56
C HIS A 12 13.62 7.88 16.95
N VAL A 13 12.65 8.69 16.54
CA VAL A 13 11.43 8.20 15.85
C VAL A 13 11.81 7.51 14.55
N TRP A 14 12.65 8.13 13.72
CA TRP A 14 13.08 7.54 12.45
C TRP A 14 13.92 6.28 12.65
N ALA A 15 14.83 6.25 13.62
CA ALA A 15 15.60 5.06 13.96
C ALA A 15 14.70 3.90 14.41
N TYR A 16 13.71 4.20 15.25
CA TYR A 16 12.72 3.20 15.71
C TYR A 16 11.90 2.65 14.54
N LEU A 17 11.30 3.52 13.72
CA LEU A 17 10.50 3.10 12.56
C LEU A 17 11.33 2.28 11.57
N SER A 18 12.59 2.69 11.33
CA SER A 18 13.53 1.92 10.48
C SER A 18 13.80 0.53 11.04
N SER A 19 14.00 0.41 12.35
CA SER A 19 14.20 -0.88 13.01
C SER A 19 12.98 -1.78 12.88
N VAL A 20 11.78 -1.24 13.11
CA VAL A 20 10.51 -1.96 12.93
C VAL A 20 10.35 -2.43 11.48
N PHE A 21 10.53 -1.52 10.51
CA PHE A 21 10.42 -1.83 9.09
C PHE A 21 11.39 -2.94 8.68
N ASN A 22 12.67 -2.82 9.06
CA ASN A 22 13.70 -3.82 8.73
C ASN A 22 13.40 -5.18 9.36
N THR A 23 12.84 -5.20 10.57
CA THR A 23 12.44 -6.45 11.24
C THR A 23 11.31 -7.13 10.48
N ILE A 24 10.27 -6.40 10.09
CA ILE A 24 9.15 -6.92 9.27
C ILE A 24 9.68 -7.46 7.94
N MET A 25 10.49 -6.66 7.22
CA MET A 25 11.05 -7.07 5.93
C MET A 25 11.89 -8.34 6.05
N LEU A 26 12.74 -8.45 7.07
CA LEU A 26 13.63 -9.60 7.25
C LEU A 26 12.85 -10.83 7.72
N LYS A 27 12.09 -10.72 8.81
CA LYS A 27 11.47 -11.86 9.50
C LYS A 27 10.18 -12.32 8.84
N ASP A 28 9.29 -11.36 8.53
CA ASP A 28 7.94 -11.69 8.10
C ASP A 28 7.84 -11.85 6.58
N ILE A 29 8.82 -11.36 5.82
CA ILE A 29 8.81 -11.46 4.36
C ILE A 29 9.99 -12.28 3.85
N ILE A 30 11.23 -11.83 4.02
CA ILE A 30 12.41 -12.45 3.38
C ILE A 30 12.62 -13.87 3.91
N GLU A 31 12.70 -14.07 5.21
CA GLU A 31 12.94 -15.39 5.81
C GLU A 31 11.73 -16.32 5.64
N ARG A 32 10.51 -15.80 5.83
CA ARG A 32 9.28 -16.61 5.72
C ARG A 32 9.04 -17.17 4.33
N HIS A 33 9.33 -16.37 3.28
CA HIS A 33 9.03 -16.74 1.88
C HIS A 33 10.28 -17.11 1.06
N ASP A 34 11.44 -17.27 1.69
CA ASP A 34 12.74 -17.58 1.04
C ASP A 34 13.03 -16.65 -0.15
N ILE A 35 12.90 -15.33 0.09
CA ILE A 35 13.06 -14.31 -0.96
C ILE A 35 14.54 -14.18 -1.34
N ARG A 36 14.85 -14.46 -2.61
CA ARG A 36 16.22 -14.33 -3.15
C ARG A 36 16.47 -12.98 -3.80
N ASN A 37 15.47 -12.39 -4.44
CA ASN A 37 15.61 -11.07 -5.09
C ASN A 37 15.22 -9.94 -4.12
N VAL A 38 16.04 -9.72 -3.09
CA VAL A 38 15.85 -8.65 -2.10
C VAL A 38 15.92 -7.25 -2.72
N PRO A 39 16.81 -6.94 -3.69
CA PRO A 39 16.78 -5.65 -4.36
C PRO A 39 15.43 -5.33 -4.99
N PHE A 40 14.85 -6.25 -5.75
CA PHE A 40 13.53 -6.04 -6.34
C PHE A 40 12.44 -5.86 -5.27
N LEU A 41 12.47 -6.66 -4.19
CA LEU A 41 11.55 -6.49 -3.07
C LEU A 41 11.61 -5.04 -2.52
N ASN A 42 12.80 -4.49 -2.30
CA ASN A 42 12.96 -3.13 -1.82
C ASN A 42 12.49 -2.07 -2.83
N ASN A 43 12.76 -2.25 -4.13
CA ASN A 43 12.31 -1.34 -5.17
C ASN A 43 10.78 -1.34 -5.31
N LEU A 44 10.16 -2.50 -5.18
CA LEU A 44 8.70 -2.63 -5.26
C LEU A 44 8.00 -1.95 -4.08
N ILE A 45 8.52 -2.09 -2.85
CA ILE A 45 7.91 -1.44 -1.68
C ILE A 45 8.10 0.10 -1.75
N ALA A 46 9.24 0.60 -2.26
CA ALA A 46 9.45 2.02 -2.51
C ALA A 46 8.47 2.55 -3.58
N PHE A 47 8.28 1.81 -4.67
CA PHE A 47 7.27 2.15 -5.68
C PHE A 47 5.87 2.31 -5.06
N TYR A 48 5.45 1.40 -4.17
CA TYR A 48 4.17 1.51 -3.48
C TYR A 48 4.11 2.71 -2.52
N ALA A 49 5.24 3.13 -1.95
CA ALA A 49 5.28 4.33 -1.11
C ALA A 49 5.01 5.60 -1.94
N ASP A 50 5.57 5.69 -3.16
CA ASP A 50 5.41 6.84 -4.06
C ASP A 50 4.07 6.83 -4.81
N THR A 51 3.46 5.66 -4.96
CA THR A 51 2.19 5.50 -5.68
C THR A 51 1.00 5.25 -4.75
N THR A 52 1.14 5.50 -3.44
CA THR A 52 0.06 5.37 -2.46
C THR A 52 -1.22 6.07 -2.95
N GLY A 53 -2.35 5.37 -2.93
CA GLY A 53 -3.64 5.89 -3.38
C GLY A 53 -3.75 6.16 -4.88
N LYS A 54 -2.75 5.79 -5.70
CA LYS A 54 -2.86 5.86 -7.16
C LYS A 54 -3.35 4.52 -7.72
N LEU A 55 -4.15 4.59 -8.78
CA LEU A 55 -4.53 3.38 -9.52
C LEU A 55 -3.32 2.77 -10.21
N THR A 56 -3.02 1.54 -9.86
CA THR A 56 -1.91 0.76 -10.44
C THR A 56 -2.39 -0.65 -10.81
N SER A 57 -1.72 -1.27 -11.78
CA SER A 57 -1.90 -2.68 -12.11
C SER A 57 -0.57 -3.41 -12.06
N ALA A 58 -0.59 -4.71 -11.81
CA ALA A 58 0.62 -5.52 -11.84
C ALA A 58 1.36 -5.43 -13.19
N ASN A 59 0.62 -5.29 -14.30
CA ASN A 59 1.19 -5.08 -15.63
C ASN A 59 1.88 -3.73 -15.77
N SER A 60 1.28 -2.64 -15.26
CA SER A 60 1.90 -1.31 -15.30
C SER A 60 3.16 -1.26 -14.44
N ILE A 61 3.13 -1.89 -13.26
CA ILE A 61 4.28 -2.01 -12.36
C ILE A 61 5.39 -2.82 -13.01
N SER A 62 5.08 -3.98 -13.59
CA SER A 62 6.05 -4.82 -14.32
C SER A 62 6.73 -4.05 -15.46
N LYS A 63 5.97 -3.27 -16.24
CA LYS A 63 6.52 -2.41 -17.30
C LYS A 63 7.43 -1.31 -16.74
N TYR A 64 7.03 -0.67 -15.66
CA TYR A 64 7.84 0.34 -14.99
C TYR A 64 9.16 -0.26 -14.49
N MET A 65 9.13 -1.37 -13.76
CA MET A 65 10.33 -2.06 -13.27
C MET A 65 11.26 -2.48 -14.41
N LYS A 66 10.69 -2.93 -15.53
CA LYS A 66 11.46 -3.25 -16.73
C LYS A 66 12.19 -2.03 -17.30
N SER A 67 11.57 -0.84 -17.28
CA SER A 67 12.24 0.40 -17.70
C SER A 67 13.38 0.81 -16.78
N GLN A 68 13.38 0.33 -15.53
CA GLN A 68 14.46 0.50 -14.55
C GLN A 68 15.54 -0.61 -14.63
N GLY A 69 15.46 -1.49 -15.63
CA GLY A 69 16.42 -2.58 -15.83
C GLY A 69 16.07 -3.90 -15.15
N GLU A 70 14.90 -4.00 -14.51
CA GLU A 70 14.46 -5.22 -13.83
C GLU A 70 13.41 -5.98 -14.65
N SER A 71 13.75 -7.15 -15.17
CA SER A 71 12.81 -7.99 -15.96
C SER A 71 11.95 -8.86 -15.03
N ILE A 72 10.82 -8.34 -14.60
CA ILE A 72 9.91 -8.96 -13.63
C ILE A 72 8.53 -9.17 -14.25
N SER A 73 7.95 -10.34 -14.03
CA SER A 73 6.59 -10.65 -14.49
C SER A 73 5.53 -10.00 -13.60
N SER A 74 4.35 -9.73 -14.17
CA SER A 74 3.19 -9.24 -13.40
C SER A 74 2.76 -10.21 -12.30
N ASN A 75 2.90 -11.53 -12.53
CA ASN A 75 2.59 -12.54 -11.51
C ASN A 75 3.52 -12.43 -10.29
N LEU A 76 4.82 -12.13 -10.51
CA LEU A 76 5.76 -11.94 -9.41
C LEU A 76 5.48 -10.63 -8.64
N VAL A 77 5.03 -9.58 -9.33
CA VAL A 77 4.56 -8.35 -8.67
C VAL A 77 3.38 -8.64 -7.75
N LEU A 78 2.39 -9.41 -8.21
CA LEU A 78 1.23 -9.82 -7.40
C LEU A 78 1.64 -10.67 -6.20
N LEU A 79 2.55 -11.63 -6.41
CA LEU A 79 3.04 -12.50 -5.35
C LEU A 79 3.78 -11.68 -4.27
N TYR A 80 4.67 -10.76 -4.64
CA TYR A 80 5.39 -9.95 -3.65
C TYR A 80 4.47 -8.96 -2.94
N ARG A 81 3.45 -8.44 -3.63
CA ARG A 81 2.41 -7.63 -3.00
C ARG A 81 1.66 -8.43 -1.92
N SER A 82 1.28 -9.68 -2.20
CA SER A 82 0.60 -10.50 -1.18
C SER A 82 1.46 -10.72 0.07
N PHE A 83 2.78 -10.80 -0.05
CA PHE A 83 3.66 -10.89 1.11
C PHE A 83 3.68 -9.61 1.96
N TYR A 84 3.61 -8.43 1.33
CA TYR A 84 3.46 -7.18 2.06
C TYR A 84 2.09 -7.07 2.75
N GLU A 85 1.02 -7.59 2.12
CA GLU A 85 -0.32 -7.64 2.69
C GLU A 85 -0.39 -8.60 3.89
N GLU A 86 0.22 -9.78 3.78
CA GLU A 86 0.35 -10.75 4.88
C GLU A 86 1.15 -10.20 6.06
N ALA A 87 2.17 -9.38 5.79
CA ALA A 87 2.97 -8.70 6.80
C ALA A 87 2.34 -7.41 7.35
N TYR A 88 1.12 -7.09 6.97
CA TYR A 88 0.39 -5.88 7.37
C TYR A 88 1.14 -4.58 7.07
N LEU A 89 1.90 -4.54 5.98
CA LEU A 89 2.52 -3.32 5.47
C LEU A 89 1.58 -2.57 4.53
N LEU A 90 0.87 -3.31 3.67
CA LEU A 90 0.01 -2.78 2.62
C LEU A 90 -1.40 -3.37 2.68
N ASN A 91 -2.35 -2.65 2.10
CA ASN A 91 -3.70 -3.12 1.80
C ASN A 91 -4.07 -2.69 0.38
N SER A 92 -4.74 -3.57 -0.36
CA SER A 92 -5.27 -3.26 -1.68
C SER A 92 -6.77 -2.96 -1.63
N ALA A 93 -7.18 -1.89 -2.33
CA ALA A 93 -8.57 -1.55 -2.57
C ALA A 93 -8.91 -1.81 -4.03
N SER A 94 -9.72 -2.82 -4.29
CA SER A 94 -10.22 -3.15 -5.63
C SER A 94 -11.19 -2.08 -6.13
N ARG A 95 -11.33 -1.96 -7.45
CA ARG A 95 -12.33 -1.08 -8.05
C ARG A 95 -13.71 -1.73 -8.05
N TYR A 96 -14.73 -0.91 -7.81
CA TYR A 96 -16.12 -1.33 -7.83
C TYR A 96 -16.91 -0.46 -8.83
N ASP A 97 -17.51 -1.10 -9.83
CA ASP A 97 -18.43 -0.46 -10.76
C ASP A 97 -19.78 -0.23 -10.08
N ILE A 98 -20.09 1.03 -9.77
CA ILE A 98 -21.29 1.41 -9.03
C ILE A 98 -22.56 1.12 -9.85
N HIS A 99 -22.52 1.32 -11.16
CA HIS A 99 -23.65 1.03 -12.04
C HIS A 99 -23.82 -0.47 -12.30
N GLY A 100 -22.71 -1.15 -12.62
CA GLY A 100 -22.72 -2.57 -12.92
C GLY A 100 -22.77 -3.46 -11.68
N LYS A 101 -22.66 -2.88 -10.47
CA LYS A 101 -22.65 -3.59 -9.17
C LYS A 101 -21.67 -4.77 -9.14
N LYS A 102 -20.46 -4.56 -9.68
CA LYS A 102 -19.44 -5.61 -9.79
C LYS A 102 -18.04 -5.11 -9.48
N ILE A 103 -17.20 -6.01 -8.97
CA ILE A 103 -15.78 -5.76 -8.78
C ILE A 103 -15.08 -5.79 -10.13
N LEU A 104 -14.18 -4.83 -10.37
CA LEU A 104 -13.32 -4.78 -11.54
C LEU A 104 -11.94 -5.35 -11.15
N GLU A 105 -11.50 -6.38 -11.85
CA GLU A 105 -10.26 -7.10 -11.54
C GLU A 105 -8.97 -6.35 -11.97
N SER A 106 -9.11 -5.26 -12.71
CA SER A 106 -7.97 -4.48 -13.20
C SER A 106 -7.82 -3.17 -12.44
N ASN A 107 -6.60 -2.81 -12.14
CA ASN A 107 -6.20 -1.60 -11.44
C ASN A 107 -6.79 -1.50 -10.02
N GLU A 108 -5.92 -1.36 -9.06
CA GLU A 108 -6.24 -1.23 -7.65
C GLU A 108 -5.51 -0.02 -7.08
N LYS A 109 -6.02 0.54 -6.00
CA LYS A 109 -5.26 1.46 -5.16
C LYS A 109 -4.63 0.66 -4.03
N VAL A 110 -3.38 1.01 -3.70
CA VAL A 110 -2.66 0.40 -2.58
C VAL A 110 -2.45 1.45 -1.51
N TYR A 111 -2.72 1.07 -0.27
CA TYR A 111 -2.61 1.92 0.92
C TYR A 111 -1.69 1.26 1.94
N TRP A 112 -0.99 2.08 2.72
CA TRP A 112 -0.12 1.62 3.78
C TRP A 112 -0.88 1.46 5.10
N ASP A 113 -0.51 0.44 5.87
CA ASP A 113 -1.05 0.25 7.21
C ASP A 113 -0.51 1.30 8.20
N ASP A 114 0.72 1.71 8.03
CA ASP A 114 1.37 2.76 8.83
C ASP A 114 2.02 3.81 7.94
N LEU A 115 1.61 5.07 8.09
CA LEU A 115 2.13 6.20 7.31
C LEU A 115 3.57 6.58 7.71
N GLY A 116 4.00 6.27 8.94
CA GLY A 116 5.38 6.45 9.36
C GLY A 116 6.31 5.50 8.59
N LEU A 117 5.92 4.23 8.44
CA LEU A 117 6.65 3.25 7.65
C LEU A 117 6.65 3.62 6.15
N ARG A 118 5.52 4.11 5.63
CA ARG A 118 5.46 4.64 4.26
C ARG A 118 6.50 5.74 4.03
N ASN A 119 6.58 6.71 4.95
CA ASN A 119 7.45 7.87 4.81
C ASN A 119 8.94 7.53 4.88
N LEU A 120 9.33 6.38 5.45
CA LEU A 120 10.70 5.85 5.39
C LEU A 120 11.12 5.48 3.95
N LYS A 121 10.18 5.18 3.07
CA LYS A 121 10.44 4.62 1.74
C LYS A 121 10.08 5.57 0.61
N ALA A 122 9.26 6.59 0.86
CA ALA A 122 8.89 7.58 -0.14
C ALA A 122 10.06 8.51 -0.45
N GLU A 123 10.36 8.71 -1.72
CA GLU A 123 11.44 9.61 -2.18
C GLU A 123 11.05 11.09 -2.10
N GLY A 124 9.75 11.40 -2.07
CA GLY A 124 9.24 12.78 -1.96
C GLY A 124 8.93 13.16 -0.51
N GLY A 125 9.15 14.42 -0.15
CA GLY A 125 8.72 14.95 1.16
C GLY A 125 7.20 14.91 1.36
N LEU A 126 6.76 15.04 2.60
CA LEU A 126 5.34 15.02 3.00
C LEU A 126 4.47 16.00 2.19
N ASP A 127 4.99 17.17 1.89
CA ASP A 127 4.25 18.25 1.21
C ASP A 127 3.84 17.89 -0.24
N SER A 128 4.61 17.03 -0.91
CA SER A 128 4.32 16.61 -2.28
C SER A 128 3.17 15.61 -2.39
N TYR A 129 2.72 15.04 -1.26
CA TYR A 129 1.77 13.92 -1.24
C TYR A 129 0.69 14.05 -0.17
N ILE A 130 0.48 15.24 0.39
CA ILE A 130 -0.44 15.44 1.51
C ILE A 130 -1.84 14.91 1.24
N GLU A 131 -2.36 15.09 0.03
CA GLU A 131 -3.69 14.59 -0.36
C GLU A 131 -3.73 13.05 -0.28
N LYS A 132 -2.66 12.37 -0.74
CA LYS A 132 -2.58 10.91 -0.71
C LYS A 132 -2.37 10.36 0.70
N VAL A 133 -1.68 11.10 1.55
CA VAL A 133 -1.54 10.77 2.97
C VAL A 133 -2.89 10.87 3.68
N ILE A 134 -3.67 11.93 3.40
CA ILE A 134 -5.03 12.08 3.93
C ILE A 134 -5.95 10.98 3.42
N GLU A 135 -5.94 10.69 2.11
CA GLU A 135 -6.72 9.60 1.50
C GLU A 135 -6.39 8.25 2.18
N ASN A 136 -5.10 7.95 2.40
CA ASN A 136 -4.68 6.74 3.10
C ASN A 136 -5.18 6.71 4.56
N ALA A 137 -5.12 7.82 5.28
CA ALA A 137 -5.62 7.90 6.66
C ALA A 137 -7.13 7.66 6.72
N VAL A 138 -7.90 8.21 5.78
CA VAL A 138 -9.35 7.98 5.67
C VAL A 138 -9.63 6.52 5.34
N TYR A 139 -8.92 5.92 4.37
CA TYR A 139 -9.03 4.50 4.05
C TYR A 139 -8.85 3.63 5.29
N LYS A 140 -7.78 3.83 6.03
CA LYS A 140 -7.49 3.07 7.26
C LYS A 140 -8.55 3.25 8.32
N HIS A 141 -9.06 4.47 8.50
CA HIS A 141 -10.13 4.74 9.45
C HIS A 141 -11.41 3.99 9.08
N LEU A 142 -11.79 3.99 7.81
CA LEU A 142 -12.96 3.25 7.31
C LEU A 142 -12.81 1.73 7.55
N CYS A 143 -11.61 1.17 7.27
CA CYS A 143 -11.32 -0.23 7.58
C CYS A 143 -11.40 -0.52 9.08
N PHE A 144 -10.89 0.38 9.93
CA PHE A 144 -10.98 0.25 11.39
C PHE A 144 -12.42 0.26 11.90
N LEU A 145 -13.33 1.01 11.25
CA LEU A 145 -14.75 1.00 11.52
C LEU A 145 -15.48 -0.28 11.02
N GLY A 146 -14.75 -1.22 10.44
CA GLY A 146 -15.27 -2.49 9.95
C GLY A 146 -15.90 -2.45 8.56
N TYR A 147 -15.67 -1.39 7.79
CA TYR A 147 -16.10 -1.33 6.39
C TYR A 147 -15.17 -2.14 5.50
N LYS A 148 -15.76 -2.83 4.51
CA LYS A 148 -15.05 -3.22 3.30
C LYS A 148 -15.00 -2.00 2.40
N VAL A 149 -13.79 -1.55 2.08
CA VAL A 149 -13.54 -0.31 1.32
C VAL A 149 -13.06 -0.65 -0.08
N GLN A 150 -13.68 -0.05 -1.09
CA GLN A 150 -13.35 -0.22 -2.49
C GLN A 150 -13.29 1.16 -3.18
N VAL A 151 -12.62 1.25 -4.32
CA VAL A 151 -12.59 2.46 -5.15
C VAL A 151 -13.80 2.43 -6.08
N GLY A 152 -14.65 3.46 -6.01
CA GLY A 152 -15.85 3.54 -6.83
C GLY A 152 -15.55 3.98 -8.26
N VAL A 153 -16.23 3.37 -9.23
CA VAL A 153 -16.23 3.78 -10.63
C VAL A 153 -17.64 4.15 -11.02
N LEU A 154 -17.81 5.39 -11.50
CA LEU A 154 -19.10 5.94 -11.95
C LEU A 154 -18.93 6.49 -13.37
N GLY A 155 -19.17 5.65 -14.38
CA GLY A 155 -18.94 6.03 -15.77
C GLY A 155 -17.45 6.33 -16.03
N VAL A 156 -17.12 7.58 -16.34
CA VAL A 156 -15.74 8.06 -16.55
C VAL A 156 -15.13 8.64 -15.27
N GLY A 157 -15.92 8.79 -14.20
CA GLY A 157 -15.49 9.35 -12.91
C GLY A 157 -15.05 8.30 -11.90
N GLU A 158 -14.26 8.74 -10.92
CA GLU A 158 -13.83 7.95 -9.78
C GLU A 158 -14.44 8.52 -8.49
N VAL A 159 -14.88 7.65 -7.60
CA VAL A 159 -15.25 7.95 -6.22
C VAL A 159 -14.21 7.30 -5.33
N ASP A 160 -13.56 8.05 -4.46
CA ASP A 160 -12.43 7.55 -3.69
C ASP A 160 -12.79 6.30 -2.89
N PHE A 161 -13.97 6.29 -2.24
CA PHE A 161 -14.38 5.16 -1.43
C PHE A 161 -15.84 4.77 -1.62
N VAL A 162 -16.08 3.50 -1.86
CA VAL A 162 -17.36 2.80 -1.70
C VAL A 162 -17.23 1.85 -0.53
N CYS A 163 -18.06 2.05 0.49
CA CYS A 163 -17.98 1.35 1.74
C CYS A 163 -19.18 0.43 1.93
N THR A 164 -18.95 -0.83 2.25
CA THR A 164 -19.99 -1.80 2.58
C THR A 164 -19.71 -2.44 3.92
N LYS A 165 -20.76 -2.67 4.74
CA LYS A 165 -20.63 -3.46 5.96
C LYS A 165 -21.17 -4.86 5.75
N PRO A 166 -20.60 -5.90 6.39
CA PRO A 166 -21.18 -7.23 6.41
C PRO A 166 -22.60 -7.17 6.98
N GLY A 167 -23.59 -7.65 6.23
CA GLY A 167 -25.00 -7.67 6.64
C GLY A 167 -25.84 -6.45 6.28
N GLU A 168 -25.26 -5.39 5.71
CA GLU A 168 -26.00 -4.27 5.13
C GLU A 168 -26.06 -4.47 3.60
N THR A 169 -27.26 -4.60 3.05
CA THR A 169 -27.48 -4.53 1.59
C THR A 169 -27.45 -3.07 1.16
N ALA A 170 -26.54 -2.75 0.26
CA ALA A 170 -26.51 -1.45 -0.40
C ALA A 170 -27.71 -1.26 -1.35
#